data_3d5d8b47be8c9c875bae6eea752def1a
#
_entry.id   3d5d8b47be8c9c875bae6eea752def1a
#
_cell.length_a   1.000
_cell.length_b   1.000
_cell.length_c   1.000
_cell.angle_alpha   90.00
_cell.angle_beta   90.00
_cell.angle_gamma   90.00
#
_symmetry.space_group_name_H-M   'P 1'
#
loop_
_entity.id
_entity.type
_entity.pdbx_description
1 polymer ?
#
loop_
_entity_poly.entity_id
_entity_poly.type
_entity_poly.pdbx_seq_one_letter_code
_entity_poly.pdbx_strand_id
1 'polypeptide(L)'
;MKKLTLLALSAAAVGLTGCASLTGGKRIVRISHAQAETHPEHLGLLAFKEYVEENLGDKYEIQIFPNELLGSAQKAIELTQTGAIDFVVAGTANLETFADVYEIFSMPYLFDSEEVYKAVMQDTDYMERIYESTDEAGFRVVTWYNAGTRNFYGKSPIKTPEDLKGKKIRVQQSPASVAMVKAFDAAAAPMGFGEVYTAIQQGVIDGAENNELALTNNKHGEVAKYYSYNKHQMVPDMLVANLKFLNSLSDEDYQIFKEAAALSTQVELDEWEKSIEEAKRIAEDDMGVEFIDVDVDVDAFKQKVLPLHDTMLQENEKIRDFYDHIQEVNQKVKGGE
;
A
#
# COMPACT_ATOMS: atom_id res chain seq x y z
N MET A 1 45.85 -36.43 -61.64
CA MET A 1 46.58 -36.68 -60.38
C MET A 1 46.38 -35.39 -59.53
N LYS A 2 45.42 -35.34 -58.71
CA LYS A 2 45.20 -34.25 -57.69
C LYS A 2 44.79 -34.92 -56.38
N LYS A 3 45.72 -34.85 -55.40
CA LYS A 3 45.54 -35.40 -54.05
C LYS A 3 44.54 -34.51 -53.30
N LEU A 4 43.38 -35.04 -52.85
CA LEU A 4 42.48 -34.43 -51.92
C LEU A 4 42.98 -34.68 -50.47
N THR A 5 43.34 -33.66 -49.79
CA THR A 5 43.72 -33.69 -48.38
C THR A 5 42.40 -33.45 -47.55
N LEU A 6 41.97 -34.48 -46.82
CA LEU A 6 40.87 -34.38 -45.85
C LEU A 6 41.37 -33.61 -44.61
N LEU A 7 40.82 -32.46 -44.34
CA LEU A 7 40.98 -31.77 -43.06
C LEU A 7 39.87 -32.27 -42.10
N ALA A 8 40.27 -32.94 -41.04
CA ALA A 8 39.38 -33.30 -39.93
C ALA A 8 39.12 -32.06 -39.06
N LEU A 9 37.88 -31.58 -39.05
CA LEU A 9 37.44 -30.55 -38.12
C LEU A 9 37.02 -31.22 -36.79
N SER A 10 37.87 -31.11 -35.78
CA SER A 10 37.55 -31.46 -34.40
C SER A 10 36.67 -30.35 -33.81
N ALA A 11 35.39 -30.62 -33.65
CA ALA A 11 34.46 -29.77 -32.92
C ALA A 11 34.77 -29.88 -31.42
N ALA A 12 35.41 -28.85 -30.87
CA ALA A 12 35.53 -28.68 -29.44
C ALA A 12 34.14 -28.20 -28.92
N ALA A 13 33.42 -29.11 -28.27
CA ALA A 13 32.22 -28.76 -27.47
C ALA A 13 32.69 -27.98 -26.25
N VAL A 14 32.63 -26.64 -26.35
CA VAL A 14 32.75 -25.78 -25.18
C VAL A 14 31.45 -25.89 -24.39
N GLY A 15 31.49 -26.70 -23.35
CA GLY A 15 30.43 -26.73 -22.34
C GLY A 15 30.29 -25.34 -21.72
N LEU A 16 29.20 -24.66 -22.00
CA LEU A 16 28.74 -23.53 -21.20
C LEU A 16 28.27 -24.07 -19.83
N THR A 17 29.24 -24.39 -18.98
CA THR A 17 28.95 -24.42 -17.54
C THR A 17 28.66 -22.98 -17.14
N GLY A 18 27.39 -22.70 -16.88
CA GLY A 18 26.98 -21.45 -16.28
C GLY A 18 27.88 -21.16 -15.09
N CYS A 19 28.57 -20.02 -15.14
CA CYS A 19 29.25 -19.46 -13.99
C CYS A 19 28.23 -19.20 -12.90
N ALA A 20 28.00 -20.19 -12.04
CA ALA A 20 27.61 -19.88 -10.67
C ALA A 20 28.77 -19.03 -10.13
N SER A 21 28.53 -17.76 -9.91
CA SER A 21 29.52 -16.83 -9.37
C SER A 21 29.88 -17.29 -7.96
N LEU A 22 31.05 -17.94 -7.87
CA LEU A 22 31.79 -18.22 -6.64
C LEU A 22 32.48 -16.94 -6.12
N THR A 23 31.77 -15.81 -6.14
CA THR A 23 32.14 -14.61 -5.39
C THR A 23 31.12 -14.48 -4.29
N GLY A 24 31.52 -14.63 -3.04
CA GLY A 24 30.72 -14.47 -1.86
C GLY A 24 30.19 -13.03 -1.71
N GLY A 25 29.36 -12.61 -2.65
CA GLY A 25 28.62 -11.37 -2.60
C GLY A 25 27.28 -11.60 -1.90
N LYS A 26 26.91 -10.68 -1.02
CA LYS A 26 25.59 -10.65 -0.38
C LYS A 26 24.48 -10.62 -1.45
N ARG A 27 23.36 -11.30 -1.17
CA ARG A 27 22.16 -11.15 -1.98
C ARG A 27 21.54 -9.78 -1.72
N ILE A 28 21.35 -8.99 -2.77
CA ILE A 28 20.64 -7.71 -2.68
C ILE A 28 19.13 -8.03 -2.61
N VAL A 29 18.47 -7.54 -1.55
CA VAL A 29 17.03 -7.58 -1.35
C VAL A 29 16.47 -6.18 -1.58
N ARG A 30 15.58 -6.04 -2.55
CA ARG A 30 15.03 -4.74 -2.97
C ARG A 30 13.63 -4.56 -2.43
N ILE A 31 13.40 -3.41 -1.78
CA ILE A 31 12.09 -3.00 -1.24
C ILE A 31 11.68 -1.71 -1.94
N SER A 32 10.49 -1.68 -2.55
CA SER A 32 9.92 -0.48 -3.19
C SER A 32 8.75 0.05 -2.38
N HIS A 33 8.59 1.37 -2.32
CA HIS A 33 7.40 2.01 -1.78
C HIS A 33 7.14 3.39 -2.40
N ALA A 34 5.91 3.91 -2.20
CA ALA A 34 5.47 5.16 -2.83
C ALA A 34 5.77 6.41 -1.99
N GLN A 35 6.06 6.25 -0.71
CA GLN A 35 6.16 7.34 0.24
C GLN A 35 7.53 8.04 0.22
N ALA A 36 7.58 9.26 0.76
CA ALA A 36 8.83 10.00 0.96
C ALA A 36 9.69 9.36 2.08
N GLU A 37 10.98 9.69 2.11
CA GLU A 37 11.92 9.18 3.13
C GLU A 37 11.61 9.67 4.56
N THR A 38 10.78 10.70 4.70
CA THR A 38 10.32 11.23 6.00
C THR A 38 9.05 10.57 6.52
N HIS A 39 8.41 9.71 5.73
CA HIS A 39 7.17 9.04 6.09
C HIS A 39 7.42 7.93 7.11
N PRO A 40 6.52 7.74 8.13
CA PRO A 40 6.65 6.66 9.12
C PRO A 40 6.89 5.28 8.52
N GLU A 41 6.24 4.94 7.41
CA GLU A 41 6.47 3.72 6.65
C GLU A 41 7.94 3.53 6.26
N HIS A 42 8.60 4.58 5.76
CA HIS A 42 10.03 4.52 5.42
C HIS A 42 10.89 4.29 6.65
N LEU A 43 10.56 4.95 7.78
CA LEU A 43 11.28 4.75 9.05
C LEU A 43 11.12 3.32 9.55
N GLY A 44 9.93 2.74 9.43
CA GLY A 44 9.71 1.32 9.70
C GLY A 44 10.57 0.41 8.80
N LEU A 45 10.66 0.71 7.51
CA LEU A 45 11.52 -0.04 6.58
C LEU A 45 13.01 0.12 6.88
N LEU A 46 13.45 1.26 7.40
CA LEU A 46 14.84 1.40 7.88
C LEU A 46 15.11 0.48 9.08
N ALA A 47 14.17 0.34 10.01
CA ALA A 47 14.29 -0.60 11.11
C ALA A 47 14.29 -2.06 10.61
N PHE A 48 13.46 -2.41 9.62
CA PHE A 48 13.50 -3.70 8.94
C PHE A 48 14.90 -3.98 8.36
N LYS A 49 15.45 -3.01 7.62
CA LYS A 49 16.79 -3.10 7.02
C LYS A 49 17.85 -3.34 8.08
N GLU A 50 17.87 -2.51 9.12
CA GLU A 50 18.87 -2.59 10.20
C GLU A 50 18.81 -3.96 10.87
N TYR A 51 17.63 -4.44 11.24
CA TYR A 51 17.46 -5.73 11.89
C TYR A 51 17.92 -6.91 11.02
N VAL A 52 17.57 -6.92 9.73
CA VAL A 52 18.04 -7.98 8.81
C VAL A 52 19.53 -7.92 8.62
N GLU A 53 20.13 -6.74 8.43
CA GLU A 53 21.55 -6.58 8.19
C GLU A 53 22.40 -6.83 9.46
N GLU A 54 21.87 -6.59 10.66
CA GLU A 54 22.53 -6.97 11.92
C GLU A 54 22.59 -8.49 12.12
N ASN A 55 21.53 -9.21 11.76
CA ASN A 55 21.42 -10.64 11.99
C ASN A 55 21.92 -11.50 10.82
N LEU A 56 21.76 -11.03 9.59
CA LEU A 56 22.05 -11.75 8.34
C LEU A 56 22.90 -10.92 7.35
N GLY A 57 23.61 -9.91 7.83
CA GLY A 57 24.36 -9.01 6.96
C GLY A 57 25.55 -9.64 6.23
N ASP A 58 25.94 -10.85 6.55
CA ASP A 58 26.88 -11.66 5.77
C ASP A 58 26.21 -12.28 4.52
N LYS A 59 24.89 -12.49 4.53
CA LYS A 59 24.09 -13.09 3.45
C LYS A 59 23.32 -12.08 2.62
N TYR A 60 22.74 -11.03 3.25
CA TYR A 60 21.81 -10.10 2.60
C TYR A 60 22.24 -8.64 2.74
N GLU A 61 21.90 -7.83 1.75
CA GLU A 61 21.98 -6.38 1.72
C GLU A 61 20.60 -5.83 1.33
N ILE A 62 20.00 -5.01 2.20
CA ILE A 62 18.67 -4.43 1.96
C ILE A 62 18.80 -3.07 1.27
N GLN A 63 18.14 -2.91 0.13
CA GLN A 63 18.06 -1.64 -0.60
C GLN A 63 16.61 -1.17 -0.68
N ILE A 64 16.33 0.03 -0.15
CA ILE A 64 14.99 0.64 -0.12
C ILE A 64 14.90 1.69 -1.22
N PHE A 65 13.82 1.66 -2.00
CA PHE A 65 13.54 2.55 -3.12
C PHE A 65 12.23 3.32 -2.85
N PRO A 66 12.33 4.53 -2.25
CA PRO A 66 11.17 5.38 -1.95
C PRO A 66 10.63 6.10 -3.19
N ASN A 67 9.53 6.88 -3.01
CA ASN A 67 9.00 7.83 -3.99
C ASN A 67 8.68 7.21 -5.36
N GLU A 68 8.18 5.98 -5.41
CA GLU A 68 7.88 5.26 -6.67
C GLU A 68 9.10 5.17 -7.63
N LEU A 69 10.34 5.16 -7.12
CA LEU A 69 11.55 5.08 -7.95
C LEU A 69 11.59 3.85 -8.87
N LEU A 70 10.93 2.75 -8.48
CA LEU A 70 10.81 1.53 -9.29
C LEU A 70 9.46 1.42 -10.02
N GLY A 71 8.67 2.49 -10.04
CA GLY A 71 7.34 2.58 -10.65
C GLY A 71 6.22 2.75 -9.63
N SER A 72 5.00 2.98 -10.13
CA SER A 72 3.80 3.08 -9.28
C SER A 72 3.59 1.83 -8.44
N ALA A 73 2.77 1.91 -7.38
CA ALA A 73 2.47 0.76 -6.52
C ALA A 73 2.02 -0.47 -7.32
N GLN A 74 1.12 -0.29 -8.29
CA GLN A 74 0.68 -1.38 -9.17
C GLN A 74 1.85 -2.00 -9.96
N LYS A 75 2.73 -1.16 -10.52
CA LYS A 75 3.93 -1.65 -11.23
C LYS A 75 4.89 -2.38 -10.32
N ALA A 76 5.10 -1.89 -9.11
CA ALA A 76 5.97 -2.52 -8.13
C ALA A 76 5.41 -3.87 -7.64
N ILE A 77 4.07 -4.01 -7.49
CA ILE A 77 3.43 -5.31 -7.22
C ILE A 77 3.73 -6.32 -8.36
N GLU A 78 3.57 -5.94 -9.64
CA GLU A 78 3.92 -6.79 -10.78
C GLU A 78 5.40 -7.22 -10.75
N LEU A 79 6.30 -6.29 -10.41
CA LEU A 79 7.74 -6.59 -10.28
C LEU A 79 8.00 -7.54 -9.12
N THR A 80 7.25 -7.42 -8.02
CA THR A 80 7.33 -8.34 -6.88
C THR A 80 6.82 -9.73 -7.26
N GLN A 81 5.69 -9.84 -7.97
CA GLN A 81 5.19 -11.14 -8.46
C GLN A 81 6.22 -11.89 -9.32
N THR A 82 6.90 -11.15 -10.19
CA THR A 82 7.92 -11.74 -11.09
C THR A 82 9.26 -12.00 -10.42
N GLY A 83 9.52 -11.45 -9.24
CA GLY A 83 10.78 -11.52 -8.51
C GLY A 83 11.87 -10.59 -9.03
N ALA A 84 11.49 -9.55 -9.80
CA ALA A 84 12.41 -8.47 -10.19
C ALA A 84 12.79 -7.58 -9.01
N ILE A 85 11.87 -7.43 -8.05
CA ILE A 85 12.13 -6.91 -6.71
C ILE A 85 11.60 -7.92 -5.67
N ASP A 86 12.12 -7.85 -4.45
CA ASP A 86 11.83 -8.85 -3.42
C ASP A 86 10.65 -8.45 -2.55
N PHE A 87 10.48 -7.14 -2.30
CA PHE A 87 9.37 -6.59 -1.50
C PHE A 87 8.81 -5.31 -2.11
N VAL A 88 7.53 -5.07 -1.85
CA VAL A 88 6.89 -3.78 -2.08
C VAL A 88 5.98 -3.43 -0.90
N VAL A 89 5.92 -2.15 -0.53
CA VAL A 89 4.81 -1.66 0.30
C VAL A 89 3.76 -1.05 -0.61
N ALA A 90 2.53 -1.53 -0.47
CA ALA A 90 1.40 -1.07 -1.26
C ALA A 90 0.09 -1.14 -0.47
N GLY A 91 -0.77 -0.14 -0.66
CA GLY A 91 -2.12 -0.13 -0.10
C GLY A 91 -2.96 -1.31 -0.59
N THR A 92 -3.79 -1.84 0.30
CA THR A 92 -4.70 -2.96 -0.04
C THR A 92 -5.58 -2.64 -1.24
N ALA A 93 -5.95 -1.38 -1.44
CA ALA A 93 -6.69 -0.93 -2.62
C ALA A 93 -5.93 -1.18 -3.95
N ASN A 94 -4.60 -1.15 -3.95
CA ASN A 94 -3.82 -1.54 -5.15
C ASN A 94 -3.69 -3.06 -5.26
N LEU A 95 -3.72 -3.79 -4.13
CA LEU A 95 -3.62 -5.24 -4.10
C LEU A 95 -4.89 -5.95 -4.58
N GLU A 96 -6.08 -5.34 -4.46
CA GLU A 96 -7.36 -5.97 -4.81
C GLU A 96 -7.42 -6.42 -6.28
N THR A 97 -6.66 -5.77 -7.19
CA THR A 97 -6.59 -6.16 -8.61
C THR A 97 -5.69 -7.39 -8.85
N PHE A 98 -4.91 -7.80 -7.88
CA PHE A 98 -4.02 -8.97 -7.92
C PHE A 98 -4.53 -10.12 -7.06
N ALA A 99 -5.25 -9.80 -5.98
CA ALA A 99 -5.85 -10.76 -5.07
C ALA A 99 -7.15 -10.15 -4.50
N ASP A 100 -8.27 -10.66 -4.96
CA ASP A 100 -9.61 -10.14 -4.71
C ASP A 100 -10.01 -10.09 -3.22
N VAL A 101 -9.34 -10.84 -2.35
CA VAL A 101 -9.55 -10.78 -0.89
C VAL A 101 -9.27 -9.39 -0.32
N TYR A 102 -8.34 -8.61 -0.91
CA TYR A 102 -8.02 -7.26 -0.42
C TYR A 102 -9.08 -6.21 -0.71
N GLU A 103 -10.08 -6.52 -1.54
CA GLU A 103 -11.24 -5.67 -1.76
C GLU A 103 -11.97 -5.32 -0.45
N ILE A 104 -11.93 -6.22 0.56
CA ILE A 104 -12.53 -5.99 1.88
C ILE A 104 -12.09 -4.66 2.50
N PHE A 105 -10.80 -4.34 2.44
CA PHE A 105 -10.26 -3.10 3.04
C PHE A 105 -10.54 -1.85 2.22
N SER A 106 -11.05 -2.00 1.00
CA SER A 106 -11.47 -0.89 0.14
C SER A 106 -12.95 -0.52 0.31
N MET A 107 -13.69 -1.22 1.17
CA MET A 107 -15.06 -0.87 1.50
C MET A 107 -15.12 0.45 2.26
N PRO A 108 -15.88 1.46 1.79
CA PRO A 108 -16.01 2.72 2.51
C PRO A 108 -16.75 2.53 3.84
N TYR A 109 -16.26 3.19 4.91
CA TYR A 109 -16.83 3.08 6.25
C TYR A 109 -16.94 1.64 6.80
N LEU A 110 -15.98 0.79 6.44
CA LEU A 110 -15.90 -0.60 6.93
C LEU A 110 -15.66 -0.64 8.45
N PHE A 111 -14.75 0.20 8.92
CA PHE A 111 -14.39 0.34 10.33
C PHE A 111 -15.13 1.54 10.95
N ASP A 112 -15.79 1.33 12.08
CA ASP A 112 -16.52 2.39 12.76
C ASP A 112 -15.60 3.39 13.50
N SER A 113 -14.37 3.00 13.78
CA SER A 113 -13.34 3.84 14.43
C SER A 113 -11.93 3.33 14.16
N GLU A 114 -10.94 4.17 14.47
CA GLU A 114 -9.52 3.76 14.42
C GLU A 114 -9.20 2.65 15.44
N GLU A 115 -9.93 2.60 16.56
CA GLU A 115 -9.78 1.54 17.56
C GLU A 115 -10.20 0.18 16.97
N VAL A 116 -11.34 0.12 16.26
CA VAL A 116 -11.77 -1.07 15.53
C VAL A 116 -10.75 -1.47 14.48
N TYR A 117 -10.30 -0.48 13.68
CA TYR A 117 -9.28 -0.72 12.66
C TYR A 117 -8.01 -1.35 13.26
N LYS A 118 -7.46 -0.74 14.32
CA LYS A 118 -6.26 -1.27 15.02
C LYS A 118 -6.52 -2.66 15.59
N ALA A 119 -7.70 -2.91 16.20
CA ALA A 119 -8.04 -4.21 16.76
C ALA A 119 -8.08 -5.31 15.68
N VAL A 120 -8.66 -5.02 14.52
CA VAL A 120 -8.70 -5.98 13.39
C VAL A 120 -7.30 -6.22 12.83
N MET A 121 -6.51 -5.16 12.59
CA MET A 121 -5.16 -5.29 12.03
C MET A 121 -4.18 -6.01 12.97
N GLN A 122 -4.42 -5.99 14.28
CA GLN A 122 -3.62 -6.68 15.30
C GLN A 122 -4.13 -8.10 15.60
N ASP A 123 -5.27 -8.52 15.06
CA ASP A 123 -5.74 -9.89 15.14
C ASP A 123 -4.91 -10.78 14.19
N THR A 124 -3.82 -11.33 14.73
CA THR A 124 -2.84 -12.11 13.94
C THR A 124 -3.46 -13.33 13.27
N ASP A 125 -4.35 -14.06 13.96
CA ASP A 125 -5.00 -15.25 13.41
C ASP A 125 -5.90 -14.91 12.23
N TYR A 126 -6.60 -13.78 12.32
CA TYR A 126 -7.44 -13.25 11.25
C TYR A 126 -6.61 -12.77 10.07
N MET A 127 -5.56 -11.96 10.32
CA MET A 127 -4.73 -11.37 9.28
C MET A 127 -3.87 -12.42 8.57
N GLU A 128 -3.33 -13.42 9.27
CA GLU A 128 -2.56 -14.51 8.64
C GLU A 128 -3.40 -15.27 7.59
N ARG A 129 -4.69 -15.50 7.83
CA ARG A 129 -5.59 -16.11 6.85
C ARG A 129 -5.69 -15.29 5.56
N ILE A 130 -5.73 -13.95 5.67
CA ILE A 130 -5.71 -13.04 4.51
C ILE A 130 -4.35 -13.11 3.82
N TYR A 131 -3.25 -13.06 4.56
CA TYR A 131 -1.90 -13.06 4.01
C TYR A 131 -1.57 -14.33 3.22
N GLU A 132 -1.94 -15.50 3.75
CA GLU A 132 -1.72 -16.80 3.10
C GLU A 132 -2.60 -17.01 1.86
N SER A 133 -3.75 -16.35 1.79
CA SER A 133 -4.68 -16.50 0.65
C SER A 133 -4.11 -15.97 -0.67
N THR A 134 -2.98 -15.25 -0.63
CA THR A 134 -2.35 -14.61 -1.79
C THR A 134 -1.24 -15.40 -2.46
N ASP A 135 -0.90 -16.58 -1.96
CA ASP A 135 0.19 -17.40 -2.48
C ASP A 135 0.01 -17.75 -3.97
N GLU A 136 -1.22 -17.98 -4.42
CA GLU A 136 -1.52 -18.23 -5.83
C GLU A 136 -1.22 -17.03 -6.73
N ALA A 137 -1.25 -15.81 -6.17
CA ALA A 137 -0.85 -14.59 -6.88
C ALA A 137 0.67 -14.42 -6.99
N GLY A 138 1.47 -15.34 -6.40
CA GLY A 138 2.94 -15.33 -6.47
C GLY A 138 3.62 -14.38 -5.47
N PHE A 139 2.88 -13.87 -4.51
CA PHE A 139 3.37 -13.05 -3.41
C PHE A 139 2.66 -13.41 -2.09
N ARG A 140 3.25 -13.00 -0.98
CA ARG A 140 2.64 -13.09 0.36
C ARG A 140 2.87 -11.80 1.11
N VAL A 141 1.87 -11.33 1.83
CA VAL A 141 2.03 -10.24 2.79
C VAL A 141 2.72 -10.77 4.04
N VAL A 142 3.67 -10.00 4.57
CA VAL A 142 4.43 -10.38 5.77
C VAL A 142 4.14 -9.49 6.97
N THR A 143 3.64 -8.27 6.75
CA THR A 143 3.13 -7.37 7.79
C THR A 143 2.33 -6.23 7.18
N TRP A 144 1.78 -5.37 8.03
CA TRP A 144 1.00 -4.20 7.67
C TRP A 144 1.56 -2.91 8.26
N TYR A 145 1.18 -1.79 7.69
CA TYR A 145 1.47 -0.44 8.17
C TYR A 145 0.18 0.37 8.27
N ASN A 146 0.14 1.30 9.22
CA ASN A 146 -0.96 2.24 9.35
C ASN A 146 -0.92 3.23 8.17
N ALA A 147 -2.06 3.48 7.56
CA ALA A 147 -2.21 4.51 6.54
C ALA A 147 -3.29 5.54 6.92
N GLY A 148 -3.68 5.54 8.19
CA GLY A 148 -4.63 6.49 8.77
C GLY A 148 -6.02 6.46 8.14
N THR A 149 -6.76 7.51 8.43
CA THR A 149 -8.10 7.70 7.87
C THR A 149 -8.02 8.57 6.63
N ARG A 150 -8.63 8.11 5.54
CA ARG A 150 -8.63 8.80 4.25
C ARG A 150 -9.77 9.81 4.18
N ASN A 151 -9.43 10.99 3.66
CA ASN A 151 -10.31 12.14 3.58
C ASN A 151 -10.14 12.85 2.24
N PHE A 152 -11.16 13.55 1.76
CA PHE A 152 -11.04 14.33 0.53
C PHE A 152 -10.27 15.63 0.76
N TYR A 153 -9.41 15.98 -0.18
CA TYR A 153 -8.74 17.27 -0.24
C TYR A 153 -8.66 17.79 -1.68
N GLY A 154 -8.62 19.12 -1.82
CA GLY A 154 -8.63 19.73 -3.14
C GLY A 154 -8.58 21.24 -3.15
N LYS A 155 -8.99 21.83 -4.28
CA LYS A 155 -8.99 23.29 -4.49
C LYS A 155 -10.20 24.01 -3.89
N SER A 156 -11.18 23.27 -3.41
CA SER A 156 -12.41 23.79 -2.77
C SER A 156 -12.85 22.86 -1.66
N PRO A 157 -13.57 23.38 -0.64
CA PRO A 157 -14.09 22.58 0.45
C PRO A 157 -15.08 21.51 -0.06
N ILE A 158 -15.11 20.37 0.64
CA ILE A 158 -16.02 19.25 0.37
C ILE A 158 -16.70 18.93 1.71
N LYS A 159 -17.90 19.48 1.91
CA LYS A 159 -18.66 19.34 3.17
C LYS A 159 -19.76 18.30 3.07
N THR A 160 -20.30 18.10 1.88
CA THR A 160 -21.39 17.16 1.58
C THR A 160 -21.06 16.38 0.30
N PRO A 161 -21.72 15.23 0.04
CA PRO A 161 -21.56 14.51 -1.22
C PRO A 161 -21.86 15.37 -2.46
N GLU A 162 -22.75 16.33 -2.37
CA GLU A 162 -23.12 17.24 -3.44
C GLU A 162 -21.95 18.11 -3.89
N ASP A 163 -21.02 18.43 -2.99
CA ASP A 163 -19.81 19.19 -3.30
C ASP A 163 -18.84 18.42 -4.22
N LEU A 164 -18.98 17.09 -4.29
CA LEU A 164 -18.19 16.24 -5.20
C LEU A 164 -18.78 16.16 -6.61
N LYS A 165 -20.06 16.50 -6.77
CA LYS A 165 -20.77 16.35 -8.04
C LYS A 165 -20.04 17.04 -9.18
N GLY A 166 -19.70 16.24 -10.21
CA GLY A 166 -19.01 16.71 -11.40
C GLY A 166 -17.52 17.03 -11.23
N LYS A 167 -16.97 16.90 -10.02
CA LYS A 167 -15.52 17.00 -9.79
C LYS A 167 -14.81 15.75 -10.28
N LYS A 168 -13.56 15.90 -10.66
CA LYS A 168 -12.65 14.83 -11.02
C LYS A 168 -11.70 14.57 -9.85
N ILE A 169 -11.90 13.45 -9.18
CA ILE A 169 -11.17 13.08 -7.95
C ILE A 169 -10.22 11.93 -8.25
N ARG A 170 -8.96 12.12 -7.90
CA ARG A 170 -8.00 11.03 -7.95
C ARG A 170 -8.31 10.00 -6.87
N VAL A 171 -8.22 8.74 -7.25
CA VAL A 171 -8.24 7.59 -6.36
C VAL A 171 -7.05 6.66 -6.63
N GLN A 172 -6.81 5.72 -5.73
CA GLN A 172 -5.90 4.62 -6.00
C GLN A 172 -6.41 3.80 -7.20
N GLN A 173 -5.55 2.97 -7.80
CA GLN A 173 -5.92 2.10 -8.92
C GLN A 173 -6.72 0.89 -8.40
N SER A 174 -7.93 1.16 -7.91
CA SER A 174 -8.84 0.26 -7.21
C SER A 174 -10.24 0.37 -7.80
N PRO A 175 -10.86 -0.73 -8.27
CA PRO A 175 -12.25 -0.77 -8.68
C PRO A 175 -13.21 -0.30 -7.58
N ALA A 176 -12.99 -0.69 -6.32
CA ALA A 176 -13.82 -0.27 -5.20
C ALA A 176 -13.75 1.24 -4.95
N SER A 177 -12.54 1.83 -4.97
CA SER A 177 -12.38 3.29 -4.83
C SER A 177 -13.02 4.05 -5.99
N VAL A 178 -12.96 3.50 -7.21
CA VAL A 178 -13.66 4.06 -8.37
C VAL A 178 -15.19 4.00 -8.17
N ALA A 179 -15.73 2.89 -7.66
CA ALA A 179 -17.14 2.74 -7.38
C ALA A 179 -17.61 3.74 -6.30
N MET A 180 -16.82 3.90 -5.23
CA MET A 180 -17.09 4.87 -4.16
C MET A 180 -17.22 6.30 -4.69
N VAL A 181 -16.23 6.77 -5.46
CA VAL A 181 -16.26 8.15 -6.01
C VAL A 181 -17.41 8.35 -6.97
N LYS A 182 -17.76 7.32 -7.78
CA LYS A 182 -18.94 7.37 -8.64
C LYS A 182 -20.26 7.45 -7.86
N ALA A 183 -20.35 6.82 -6.70
CA ALA A 183 -21.55 6.91 -5.85
C ALA A 183 -21.80 8.34 -5.33
N PHE A 184 -20.79 9.20 -5.33
CA PHE A 184 -20.89 10.63 -5.02
C PHE A 184 -21.15 11.50 -6.27
N ASP A 185 -21.53 10.92 -7.42
CA ASP A 185 -21.73 11.63 -8.68
C ASP A 185 -20.45 12.38 -9.17
N ALA A 186 -19.27 11.92 -8.77
CA ALA A 186 -17.97 12.44 -9.19
C ALA A 186 -17.30 11.54 -10.23
N ALA A 187 -16.33 12.10 -10.95
CA ALA A 187 -15.51 11.37 -11.90
C ALA A 187 -14.25 10.84 -11.19
N ALA A 188 -14.12 9.52 -11.07
CA ALA A 188 -12.91 8.90 -10.54
C ALA A 188 -11.76 8.96 -11.56
N ALA A 189 -10.56 9.29 -11.11
CA ALA A 189 -9.33 9.34 -11.89
C ALA A 189 -8.27 8.45 -11.25
N PRO A 190 -8.29 7.13 -11.49
CA PRO A 190 -7.27 6.22 -10.95
C PRO A 190 -5.90 6.53 -11.57
N MET A 191 -4.89 6.78 -10.71
CA MET A 191 -3.51 7.06 -11.13
C MET A 191 -2.51 6.77 -10.01
N GLY A 192 -1.23 6.62 -10.35
CA GLY A 192 -0.12 6.49 -9.41
C GLY A 192 -0.04 7.68 -8.43
N PHE A 193 0.53 7.45 -7.26
CA PHE A 193 0.58 8.48 -6.22
C PHE A 193 1.52 9.63 -6.58
N GLY A 194 2.65 9.33 -7.22
CA GLY A 194 3.62 10.32 -7.66
C GLY A 194 3.11 11.30 -8.74
N GLU A 195 1.96 11.00 -9.39
CA GLU A 195 1.37 11.86 -10.42
C GLU A 195 0.43 12.94 -9.83
N VAL A 196 -0.03 12.75 -8.58
CA VAL A 196 -1.15 13.52 -7.97
C VAL A 196 -0.84 15.00 -7.85
N TYR A 197 0.33 15.37 -7.32
CA TYR A 197 0.74 16.78 -7.19
C TYR A 197 0.61 17.52 -8.51
N THR A 198 1.23 16.98 -9.55
CA THR A 198 1.22 17.59 -10.89
C THR A 198 -0.17 17.64 -11.49
N ALA A 199 -0.98 16.59 -11.31
CA ALA A 199 -2.34 16.53 -11.81
C ALA A 199 -3.26 17.58 -11.17
N ILE A 200 -3.16 17.81 -9.84
CA ILE A 200 -3.87 18.89 -9.15
C ILE A 200 -3.35 20.26 -9.63
N GLN A 201 -2.02 20.45 -9.68
CA GLN A 201 -1.40 21.71 -10.09
C GLN A 201 -1.87 22.14 -11.46
N GLN A 202 -1.87 21.22 -12.43
CA GLN A 202 -2.28 21.48 -13.81
C GLN A 202 -3.80 21.53 -14.01
N GLY A 203 -4.61 21.19 -12.99
CA GLY A 203 -6.06 21.14 -13.10
C GLY A 203 -6.60 19.96 -13.92
N VAL A 204 -5.80 18.90 -14.05
CA VAL A 204 -6.24 17.63 -14.65
C VAL A 204 -7.25 16.93 -13.74
N ILE A 205 -7.08 17.10 -12.43
CA ILE A 205 -8.02 16.69 -11.37
C ILE A 205 -8.33 17.88 -10.44
N ASP A 206 -9.49 17.84 -9.79
CA ASP A 206 -9.93 18.87 -8.85
C ASP A 206 -9.44 18.62 -7.42
N GLY A 207 -9.15 17.37 -7.11
CA GLY A 207 -8.69 16.93 -5.78
C GLY A 207 -8.36 15.45 -5.77
N ALA A 208 -8.06 14.97 -4.57
CA ALA A 208 -7.75 13.59 -4.28
C ALA A 208 -8.26 13.21 -2.88
N GLU A 209 -7.94 12.00 -2.43
CA GLU A 209 -8.27 11.52 -1.11
C GLU A 209 -7.06 10.78 -0.52
N ASN A 210 -6.77 11.04 0.75
CA ASN A 210 -5.70 10.38 1.52
C ASN A 210 -5.72 10.89 2.98
N ASN A 211 -4.74 10.44 3.79
CA ASN A 211 -4.42 10.98 5.10
C ASN A 211 -3.64 12.30 5.01
N GLU A 212 -3.41 12.95 6.16
CA GLU A 212 -2.78 14.27 6.26
C GLU A 212 -1.32 14.31 5.81
N LEU A 213 -0.58 13.19 5.92
CA LEU A 213 0.83 13.12 5.51
C LEU A 213 1.02 13.41 4.01
N ALA A 214 0.01 13.14 3.19
CA ALA A 214 0.05 13.48 1.77
C ALA A 214 0.21 14.99 1.53
N LEU A 215 -0.33 15.82 2.42
CA LEU A 215 -0.25 17.28 2.31
C LEU A 215 1.19 17.79 2.42
N THR A 216 1.97 17.20 3.33
CA THR A 216 3.33 17.64 3.66
C THR A 216 4.40 16.81 2.94
N ASN A 217 4.42 15.50 3.14
CA ASN A 217 5.47 14.62 2.60
C ASN A 217 5.47 14.60 1.07
N ASN A 218 4.28 14.66 0.45
CA ASN A 218 4.11 14.71 -1.01
C ASN A 218 3.77 16.12 -1.52
N LYS A 219 3.77 17.13 -0.64
CA LYS A 219 3.55 18.55 -0.94
C LYS A 219 2.18 18.85 -1.55
N HIS A 220 1.20 17.95 -1.40
CA HIS A 220 -0.12 18.18 -1.97
C HIS A 220 -0.80 19.43 -1.39
N GLY A 221 -0.48 19.85 -0.13
CA GLY A 221 -0.94 21.07 0.49
C GLY A 221 -0.52 22.37 -0.24
N GLU A 222 0.53 22.33 -1.07
CA GLU A 222 0.90 23.48 -1.90
C GLU A 222 -0.16 23.77 -3.00
N VAL A 223 -0.82 22.72 -3.51
CA VAL A 223 -1.73 22.77 -4.67
C VAL A 223 -3.19 22.46 -4.33
N ALA A 224 -3.48 21.94 -3.13
CA ALA A 224 -4.80 21.66 -2.59
C ALA A 224 -4.94 22.32 -1.22
N LYS A 225 -5.83 23.32 -1.11
CA LYS A 225 -5.92 24.21 0.05
C LYS A 225 -7.01 23.86 1.05
N TYR A 226 -7.80 22.83 0.77
CA TYR A 226 -8.89 22.39 1.60
C TYR A 226 -8.78 20.90 1.88
N TYR A 227 -8.83 20.52 3.15
CA TYR A 227 -8.84 19.13 3.59
C TYR A 227 -10.11 18.90 4.43
N SER A 228 -10.99 17.98 4.00
CA SER A 228 -12.33 17.80 4.56
C SER A 228 -12.47 16.42 5.20
N TYR A 229 -12.69 16.38 6.52
CA TYR A 229 -12.72 15.15 7.32
C TYR A 229 -14.01 14.35 7.13
N ASN A 230 -14.22 13.80 5.95
CA ASN A 230 -15.35 12.90 5.70
C ASN A 230 -15.09 11.45 6.14
N LYS A 231 -13.85 11.08 6.45
CA LYS A 231 -13.44 9.81 7.11
C LYS A 231 -13.96 8.56 6.38
N HIS A 232 -13.85 8.54 5.06
CA HIS A 232 -14.55 7.56 4.23
C HIS A 232 -13.91 6.17 4.20
N GLN A 233 -12.61 6.04 4.46
CA GLN A 233 -11.89 4.76 4.44
C GLN A 233 -10.70 4.75 5.38
N MET A 234 -10.32 3.55 5.82
CA MET A 234 -9.02 3.21 6.43
C MET A 234 -8.46 2.05 5.62
N VAL A 235 -7.49 2.34 4.74
CA VAL A 235 -6.91 1.38 3.79
C VAL A 235 -5.48 1.09 4.22
N PRO A 236 -5.21 -0.05 4.88
CA PRO A 236 -3.86 -0.35 5.35
C PRO A 236 -2.88 -0.54 4.21
N ASP A 237 -1.63 -0.15 4.43
CA ASP A 237 -0.53 -0.51 3.56
C ASP A 237 0.07 -1.86 4.00
N MET A 238 0.50 -2.67 3.03
CA MET A 238 1.01 -4.02 3.26
C MET A 238 2.45 -4.16 2.78
N LEU A 239 3.32 -4.77 3.58
CA LEU A 239 4.62 -5.24 3.12
C LEU A 239 4.43 -6.58 2.42
N VAL A 240 4.52 -6.55 1.11
CA VAL A 240 4.30 -7.68 0.21
C VAL A 240 5.64 -8.25 -0.21
N ALA A 241 5.84 -9.54 -0.06
CA ALA A 241 7.06 -10.25 -0.43
C ALA A 241 6.85 -11.15 -1.65
N ASN A 242 7.85 -11.27 -2.51
CA ASN A 242 7.87 -12.29 -3.56
C ASN A 242 7.85 -13.69 -2.93
N LEU A 243 6.87 -14.53 -3.28
CA LEU A 243 6.71 -15.86 -2.67
C LEU A 243 7.91 -16.78 -2.93
N LYS A 244 8.54 -16.71 -4.12
CA LYS A 244 9.73 -17.53 -4.42
C LYS A 244 10.93 -17.08 -3.59
N PHE A 245 11.06 -15.79 -3.29
CA PHE A 245 12.07 -15.31 -2.38
C PHE A 245 11.85 -15.89 -0.98
N LEU A 246 10.65 -15.77 -0.40
CA LEU A 246 10.35 -16.31 0.92
C LEU A 246 10.61 -17.82 0.98
N ASN A 247 10.17 -18.57 -0.02
CA ASN A 247 10.35 -20.02 -0.10
C ASN A 247 11.83 -20.44 -0.35
N SER A 248 12.72 -19.52 -0.69
CA SER A 248 14.16 -19.76 -0.85
C SER A 248 14.96 -19.56 0.43
N LEU A 249 14.36 -18.98 1.45
CA LEU A 249 14.99 -18.76 2.76
C LEU A 249 15.09 -20.08 3.54
N SER A 250 16.12 -20.21 4.38
CA SER A 250 16.10 -21.23 5.44
C SER A 250 15.05 -20.84 6.52
N ASP A 251 14.63 -21.82 7.31
CA ASP A 251 13.68 -21.54 8.41
C ASP A 251 14.22 -20.47 9.37
N GLU A 252 15.54 -20.47 9.63
CA GLU A 252 16.21 -19.50 10.47
C GLU A 252 16.20 -18.10 9.83
N ASP A 253 16.56 -17.99 8.54
CA ASP A 253 16.55 -16.72 7.81
C ASP A 253 15.11 -16.18 7.70
N TYR A 254 14.12 -17.04 7.41
CA TYR A 254 12.71 -16.66 7.34
C TYR A 254 12.21 -16.06 8.67
N GLN A 255 12.61 -16.67 9.79
CA GLN A 255 12.24 -16.16 11.12
C GLN A 255 12.80 -14.74 11.35
N ILE A 256 14.05 -14.47 10.97
CA ILE A 256 14.65 -13.13 11.07
C ILE A 256 13.89 -12.11 10.20
N PHE A 257 13.52 -12.48 8.96
CA PHE A 257 12.70 -11.60 8.10
C PHE A 257 11.31 -11.33 8.70
N LYS A 258 10.69 -12.34 9.34
CA LYS A 258 9.40 -12.19 10.03
C LYS A 258 9.50 -11.26 11.25
N GLU A 259 10.55 -11.39 12.04
CA GLU A 259 10.82 -10.51 13.19
C GLU A 259 11.11 -9.08 12.74
N ALA A 260 11.89 -8.90 11.68
CA ALA A 260 12.14 -7.59 11.07
C ALA A 260 10.85 -6.92 10.58
N ALA A 261 9.95 -7.70 9.97
CA ALA A 261 8.65 -7.20 9.52
C ALA A 261 7.78 -6.74 10.70
N ALA A 262 7.71 -7.52 11.77
CA ALA A 262 6.97 -7.13 12.97
C ALA A 262 7.56 -5.89 13.66
N LEU A 263 8.89 -5.80 13.76
CA LEU A 263 9.58 -4.61 14.28
C LEU A 263 9.30 -3.37 13.44
N SER A 264 9.30 -3.52 12.10
CA SER A 264 9.05 -2.39 11.20
C SER A 264 7.65 -1.80 11.36
N THR A 265 6.64 -2.65 11.58
CA THR A 265 5.28 -2.21 11.91
C THR A 265 5.25 -1.44 13.23
N GLN A 266 5.92 -1.95 14.27
CA GLN A 266 5.94 -1.27 15.57
C GLN A 266 6.59 0.10 15.48
N VAL A 267 7.72 0.24 14.78
CA VAL A 267 8.40 1.53 14.58
C VAL A 267 7.52 2.50 13.79
N GLU A 268 6.84 2.02 12.77
CA GLU A 268 5.91 2.83 11.98
C GLU A 268 4.75 3.35 12.84
N LEU A 269 4.12 2.50 13.64
CA LEU A 269 3.04 2.87 14.55
C LEU A 269 3.47 3.89 15.59
N ASP A 270 4.67 3.75 16.16
CA ASP A 270 5.22 4.66 17.17
C ASP A 270 5.50 6.07 16.60
N GLU A 271 5.83 6.16 15.30
CA GLU A 271 6.10 7.43 14.62
C GLU A 271 4.83 8.06 14.02
N TRP A 272 3.76 7.27 13.81
CA TRP A 272 2.57 7.71 13.09
C TRP A 272 1.90 8.93 13.72
N GLU A 273 1.54 8.87 14.99
CA GLU A 273 0.77 9.93 15.67
C GLU A 273 1.51 11.27 15.69
N LYS A 274 2.81 11.23 15.99
CA LYS A 274 3.68 12.43 15.96
C LYS A 274 3.75 13.04 14.55
N SER A 275 3.87 12.19 13.54
CA SER A 275 3.97 12.61 12.14
C SER A 275 2.66 13.25 11.65
N ILE A 276 1.50 12.74 12.06
CA ILE A 276 0.19 13.32 11.74
C ILE A 276 0.03 14.70 12.39
N GLU A 277 0.36 14.87 13.68
CA GLU A 277 0.27 16.15 14.37
C GLU A 277 1.17 17.20 13.72
N GLU A 278 2.40 16.83 13.40
CA GLU A 278 3.34 17.73 12.73
C GLU A 278 2.90 18.06 11.29
N ALA A 279 2.35 17.08 10.56
CA ALA A 279 1.82 17.31 9.21
C ALA A 279 0.65 18.30 9.22
N LYS A 280 -0.28 18.18 10.16
CA LYS A 280 -1.39 19.14 10.32
C LYS A 280 -0.86 20.54 10.57
N ARG A 281 0.07 20.69 11.53
CA ARG A 281 0.68 21.99 11.85
C ARG A 281 1.37 22.62 10.63
N ILE A 282 2.21 21.87 9.94
CA ILE A 282 2.92 22.37 8.73
C ILE A 282 1.92 22.72 7.63
N ALA A 283 0.92 21.88 7.39
CA ALA A 283 -0.07 22.12 6.34
C ALA A 283 -0.89 23.40 6.63
N GLU A 284 -1.27 23.64 7.88
CA GLU A 284 -2.00 24.85 8.28
C GLU A 284 -1.11 26.09 8.28
N ASP A 285 0.01 26.06 9.03
CA ASP A 285 0.86 27.22 9.28
C ASP A 285 1.69 27.65 8.07
N ASP A 286 2.30 26.66 7.38
CA ASP A 286 3.29 26.92 6.33
C ASP A 286 2.71 26.81 4.92
N MET A 287 1.70 25.94 4.72
CA MET A 287 1.09 25.72 3.41
C MET A 287 -0.27 26.44 3.25
N GLY A 288 -0.88 26.91 4.34
CA GLY A 288 -2.18 27.59 4.33
C GLY A 288 -3.32 26.66 3.92
N VAL A 289 -3.29 25.40 4.36
CA VAL A 289 -4.38 24.44 4.20
C VAL A 289 -5.44 24.71 5.26
N GLU A 290 -6.70 24.76 4.83
CA GLU A 290 -7.86 24.83 5.72
C GLU A 290 -8.39 23.43 6.00
N PHE A 291 -8.37 23.03 7.26
CA PHE A 291 -8.96 21.77 7.73
C PHE A 291 -10.44 21.98 8.10
N ILE A 292 -11.33 21.20 7.48
CA ILE A 292 -12.78 21.28 7.66
C ILE A 292 -13.23 19.98 8.32
N ASP A 293 -13.71 20.08 9.55
CA ASP A 293 -14.18 18.92 10.34
C ASP A 293 -15.65 19.07 10.72
N VAL A 294 -16.00 20.07 11.54
CA VAL A 294 -17.34 20.22 12.15
C VAL A 294 -18.46 20.38 11.12
N ASP A 295 -18.15 20.99 9.98
CA ASP A 295 -19.13 21.28 8.92
C ASP A 295 -19.29 20.14 7.90
N VAL A 296 -18.57 19.01 8.06
CA VAL A 296 -18.67 17.88 7.14
C VAL A 296 -19.80 16.96 7.56
N ASP A 297 -20.76 16.74 6.66
CA ASP A 297 -21.87 15.81 6.86
C ASP A 297 -21.47 14.37 6.58
N VAL A 298 -20.73 13.77 7.53
CA VAL A 298 -20.22 12.39 7.44
C VAL A 298 -21.35 11.39 7.23
N ASP A 299 -22.51 11.59 7.83
CA ASP A 299 -23.67 10.71 7.70
C ASP A 299 -24.21 10.70 6.27
N ALA A 300 -24.26 11.87 5.62
CA ALA A 300 -24.67 11.96 4.22
C ALA A 300 -23.69 11.20 3.30
N PHE A 301 -22.37 11.32 3.51
CA PHE A 301 -21.39 10.53 2.79
C PHE A 301 -21.58 9.03 3.01
N LYS A 302 -21.74 8.62 4.26
CA LYS A 302 -21.95 7.21 4.65
C LYS A 302 -23.19 6.62 3.97
N GLN A 303 -24.32 7.32 4.00
CA GLN A 303 -25.57 6.85 3.38
C GLN A 303 -25.46 6.61 1.88
N LYS A 304 -24.65 7.40 1.17
CA LYS A 304 -24.44 7.26 -0.28
C LYS A 304 -23.68 5.98 -0.66
N VAL A 305 -22.77 5.52 0.18
CA VAL A 305 -21.82 4.45 -0.17
C VAL A 305 -22.04 3.12 0.56
N LEU A 306 -22.77 3.10 1.69
CA LEU A 306 -23.10 1.84 2.37
C LEU A 306 -23.75 0.77 1.46
N PRO A 307 -24.62 1.12 0.48
CA PRO A 307 -25.16 0.13 -0.46
C PRO A 307 -24.09 -0.59 -1.29
N LEU A 308 -22.87 -0.04 -1.41
CA LEU A 308 -21.77 -0.71 -2.10
C LEU A 308 -21.33 -1.98 -1.36
N HIS A 309 -21.45 -2.04 -0.03
CA HIS A 309 -21.12 -3.24 0.74
C HIS A 309 -21.88 -4.45 0.25
N ASP A 310 -23.21 -4.35 0.08
CA ASP A 310 -24.03 -5.45 -0.42
C ASP A 310 -23.61 -5.87 -1.83
N THR A 311 -23.28 -4.90 -2.69
CA THR A 311 -22.83 -5.16 -4.05
C THR A 311 -21.50 -5.92 -4.05
N MET A 312 -20.50 -5.43 -3.30
CA MET A 312 -19.18 -6.05 -3.19
C MET A 312 -19.25 -7.45 -2.60
N LEU A 313 -20.08 -7.66 -1.56
CA LEU A 313 -20.29 -8.97 -0.95
C LEU A 313 -21.05 -9.95 -1.86
N GLN A 314 -21.86 -9.47 -2.80
CA GLN A 314 -22.52 -10.33 -3.82
C GLN A 314 -21.58 -10.69 -4.96
N GLU A 315 -20.71 -9.77 -5.37
CA GLU A 315 -19.71 -9.96 -6.43
C GLU A 315 -18.53 -10.81 -5.97
N ASN A 316 -18.17 -10.73 -4.68
CA ASN A 316 -17.04 -11.44 -4.08
C ASN A 316 -17.44 -12.12 -2.76
N GLU A 317 -17.95 -13.35 -2.86
CA GLU A 317 -18.35 -14.13 -1.68
C GLU A 317 -17.18 -14.51 -0.75
N LYS A 318 -15.93 -14.50 -1.26
CA LYS A 318 -14.73 -14.86 -0.48
C LYS A 318 -14.45 -13.91 0.68
N ILE A 319 -14.89 -12.65 0.56
CA ILE A 319 -14.67 -11.64 1.61
C ILE A 319 -15.75 -11.62 2.68
N ARG A 320 -16.81 -12.43 2.56
CA ARG A 320 -17.96 -12.41 3.49
C ARG A 320 -17.57 -12.74 4.92
N ASP A 321 -16.84 -13.84 5.12
CA ASP A 321 -16.42 -14.26 6.47
C ASP A 321 -15.51 -13.19 7.12
N PHE A 322 -14.67 -12.52 6.31
CA PHE A 322 -13.82 -11.43 6.78
C PHE A 322 -14.65 -10.20 7.13
N TYR A 323 -15.65 -9.88 6.31
CA TYR A 323 -16.57 -8.78 6.60
C TYR A 323 -17.35 -9.02 7.90
N ASP A 324 -17.92 -10.21 8.06
CA ASP A 324 -18.70 -10.56 9.26
C ASP A 324 -17.84 -10.46 10.53
N HIS A 325 -16.59 -10.92 10.49
CA HIS A 325 -15.64 -10.76 11.60
C HIS A 325 -15.40 -9.27 11.94
N ILE A 326 -15.17 -8.42 10.94
CA ILE A 326 -14.99 -6.97 11.17
C ILE A 326 -16.25 -6.36 11.79
N GLN A 327 -17.46 -6.77 11.34
CA GLN A 327 -18.71 -6.29 11.94
C GLN A 327 -18.88 -6.75 13.38
N GLU A 328 -18.43 -7.95 13.75
CA GLU A 328 -18.38 -8.39 15.14
C GLU A 328 -17.46 -7.53 16.00
N VAL A 329 -16.26 -7.17 15.49
CA VAL A 329 -15.34 -6.28 16.20
C VAL A 329 -15.93 -4.87 16.35
N ASN A 330 -16.58 -4.31 15.28
CA ASN A 330 -17.31 -3.06 15.34
C ASN A 330 -18.35 -3.06 16.50
N GLN A 331 -19.09 -4.16 16.65
CA GLN A 331 -20.12 -4.27 17.71
C GLN A 331 -19.51 -4.39 19.10
N LYS A 332 -18.42 -5.17 19.27
CA LYS A 332 -17.73 -5.34 20.56
C LYS A 332 -17.18 -4.01 21.08
N VAL A 333 -16.47 -3.28 20.23
CA VAL A 333 -15.89 -1.98 20.61
C VAL A 333 -16.97 -0.97 20.95
N LYS A 334 -18.10 -0.93 20.21
CA LYS A 334 -19.26 -0.08 20.56
C LYS A 334 -19.91 -0.47 21.89
N GLY A 335 -19.95 -1.76 22.21
CA GLY A 335 -20.53 -2.28 23.46
C GLY A 335 -19.64 -2.04 24.69
N GLY A 336 -18.37 -1.64 24.52
CA GLY A 336 -17.41 -1.43 25.59
C GLY A 336 -16.86 -2.77 26.16
N GLU A 337 -16.84 -3.82 25.35
CA GLU A 337 -16.29 -5.15 25.68
C GLU A 337 -14.91 -5.38 25.04
#